data_652a140250bfc8a3b37541ec2235545c
#
_entry.id   652a140250bfc8a3b37541ec2235545c
#
_cell.length_a   1.000
_cell.length_b   1.000
_cell.length_c   1.000
_cell.angle_alpha   90.00
_cell.angle_beta   90.00
_cell.angle_gamma   90.00
#
_symmetry.space_group_name_H-M   'P 1'
#
loop_
_entity.id
_entity.type
_entity.pdbx_description
1 polymer ?
#
loop_
_entity_poly.entity_id
_entity_poly.type
_entity_poly.pdbx_seq_one_letter_code
_entity_poly.pdbx_strand_id
1 'polypeptide(L)'
;MNRADGSMDSLRKAYQSGNLSLYLGAGVSVGSGLPTWDKLVLAMYFSALSKHSLHPWQLYPSYLFATAEWHLERSNEPLEITARKLRRYYKDDDDFMLHLWETLYAGFLDGFSTGNTAIAPLAICSGNPTLGAITQLCRGSVSGQQGIRSVITYNYDSLLEIALADHPFQAICKSMPLARGKLPIYHVHGYVPLNVTELTEQDIVFTEDQYHQSAKDAYSWANLVQIQSLSGSTGLMIGLSMSDRNMRRLLDAVSQMPVETNNYALLKEPVWKKPDPAELQRINEKALSYFYRYEVSGLKTDWETRFNTADDGWHEQIISIIEEVHRVDVDQQTFILEQLGVHPIWFKDYDEIPEKLASIRA
;
A
#
# COMPACT_ATOMS: atom_id res chain seq x y z
N MET A 1 30.79 -3.61 0.80
CA MET A 1 29.78 -2.57 0.49
C MET A 1 28.42 -3.16 0.83
N ASN A 2 27.68 -2.54 1.74
CA ASN A 2 26.41 -3.09 2.20
C ASN A 2 25.41 -3.00 1.04
N ARG A 3 24.57 -4.03 0.80
CA ARG A 3 23.57 -4.03 -0.30
C ARG A 3 22.71 -2.74 -0.30
N ALA A 4 22.37 -2.25 0.87
CA ALA A 4 21.59 -1.01 1.02
C ALA A 4 22.31 0.24 0.48
N ASP A 5 23.62 0.34 0.64
CA ASP A 5 24.39 1.49 0.13
C ASP A 5 24.39 1.52 -1.40
N GLY A 6 24.50 0.36 -2.05
CA GLY A 6 24.44 0.25 -3.51
C GLY A 6 23.08 0.64 -4.09
N SER A 7 21.98 0.33 -3.40
CA SER A 7 20.62 0.69 -3.82
C SER A 7 20.40 2.22 -3.77
N MET A 8 20.83 2.87 -2.70
CA MET A 8 20.71 4.33 -2.55
C MET A 8 21.56 5.09 -3.59
N ASP A 9 22.76 4.58 -3.92
CA ASP A 9 23.60 5.15 -4.98
C ASP A 9 22.96 5.04 -6.36
N SER A 10 22.30 3.92 -6.65
CA SER A 10 21.56 3.73 -7.91
C SER A 10 20.37 4.69 -8.02
N LEU A 11 19.62 4.87 -6.94
CA LEU A 11 18.51 5.83 -6.87
C LEU A 11 18.99 7.28 -7.05
N ARG A 12 20.12 7.65 -6.43
CA ARG A 12 20.74 8.97 -6.59
C ARG A 12 21.15 9.23 -8.04
N LYS A 13 21.80 8.27 -8.69
CA LYS A 13 22.18 8.37 -10.10
C LYS A 13 20.96 8.50 -11.02
N ALA A 14 19.90 7.73 -10.76
CA ALA A 14 18.66 7.83 -11.51
C ALA A 14 18.00 9.21 -11.35
N TYR A 15 17.98 9.75 -10.13
CA TYR A 15 17.49 11.09 -9.85
C TYR A 15 18.31 12.17 -10.58
N GLN A 16 19.64 12.11 -10.49
CA GLN A 16 20.54 13.06 -11.15
C GLN A 16 20.45 13.04 -12.68
N SER A 17 20.10 11.88 -13.25
CA SER A 17 19.88 11.74 -14.70
C SER A 17 18.44 12.03 -15.15
N GLY A 18 17.52 12.39 -14.23
CA GLY A 18 16.10 12.61 -14.53
C GLY A 18 15.37 11.33 -14.96
N ASN A 19 15.87 10.17 -14.53
CA ASN A 19 15.31 8.86 -14.89
C ASN A 19 14.72 8.09 -13.69
N LEU A 20 14.35 8.79 -12.61
CA LEU A 20 13.67 8.20 -11.44
C LEU A 20 12.17 8.40 -11.55
N SER A 21 11.40 7.32 -11.46
CA SER A 21 9.94 7.33 -11.35
C SER A 21 9.50 6.90 -9.96
N LEU A 22 8.54 7.60 -9.38
CA LEU A 22 7.97 7.27 -8.06
C LEU A 22 6.68 6.48 -8.23
N TYR A 23 6.51 5.46 -7.38
CA TYR A 23 5.27 4.68 -7.25
C TYR A 23 4.75 4.86 -5.82
N LEU A 24 3.59 5.51 -5.69
CA LEU A 24 3.06 5.92 -4.40
C LEU A 24 1.83 5.09 -4.01
N GLY A 25 1.84 4.60 -2.79
CA GLY A 25 0.69 3.92 -2.18
C GLY A 25 0.15 4.63 -0.96
N ALA A 26 -0.93 4.11 -0.39
CA ALA A 26 -1.69 4.72 0.71
C ALA A 26 -0.83 5.05 1.94
N GLY A 27 0.26 4.31 2.18
CA GLY A 27 1.20 4.60 3.27
C GLY A 27 1.80 6.01 3.24
N VAL A 28 1.85 6.65 2.06
CA VAL A 28 2.30 8.06 1.93
C VAL A 28 1.31 9.02 2.56
N SER A 29 0.01 8.74 2.49
CA SER A 29 -1.07 9.64 2.91
C SER A 29 -1.54 9.40 4.36
N VAL A 30 -1.14 8.27 4.97
CA VAL A 30 -1.50 7.91 6.37
C VAL A 30 -1.04 8.98 7.37
N GLY A 31 0.16 9.55 7.19
CA GLY A 31 0.66 10.62 8.03
C GLY A 31 -0.18 11.90 7.99
N SER A 32 -1.04 12.06 6.99
CA SER A 32 -2.00 13.16 6.87
C SER A 32 -3.40 12.80 7.37
N GLY A 33 -3.57 11.63 8.01
CA GLY A 33 -4.86 11.19 8.55
C GLY A 33 -5.75 10.46 7.55
N LEU A 34 -5.27 10.15 6.34
CA LEU A 34 -6.03 9.35 5.38
C LEU A 34 -5.92 7.85 5.71
N PRO A 35 -6.98 7.07 5.48
CA PRO A 35 -6.97 5.63 5.70
C PRO A 35 -6.13 4.90 4.65
N THR A 36 -5.60 3.73 5.03
CA THR A 36 -5.17 2.71 4.07
C THR A 36 -6.39 2.14 3.34
N TRP A 37 -6.19 1.45 2.20
CA TRP A 37 -7.30 0.93 1.40
C TRP A 37 -8.21 -0.04 2.19
N ASP A 38 -7.63 -0.92 2.98
CA ASP A 38 -8.35 -1.86 3.85
C ASP A 38 -9.22 -1.12 4.89
N LYS A 39 -8.66 -0.11 5.54
CA LYS A 39 -9.39 0.75 6.49
C LYS A 39 -10.49 1.57 5.81
N LEU A 40 -10.24 2.04 4.59
CA LEU A 40 -11.23 2.75 3.79
C LEU A 40 -12.44 1.87 3.47
N VAL A 41 -12.20 0.64 2.98
CA VAL A 41 -13.27 -0.35 2.71
C VAL A 41 -14.05 -0.66 3.98
N LEU A 42 -13.37 -0.91 5.10
CA LEU A 42 -14.01 -1.18 6.39
C LEU A 42 -14.85 0.00 6.88
N ALA A 43 -14.33 1.23 6.81
CA ALA A 43 -15.05 2.42 7.21
C ALA A 43 -16.31 2.67 6.36
N MET A 44 -16.22 2.49 5.05
CA MET A 44 -17.37 2.55 4.15
C MET A 44 -18.39 1.45 4.46
N TYR A 45 -17.92 0.22 4.75
CA TYR A 45 -18.78 -0.90 5.10
C TYR A 45 -19.55 -0.64 6.40
N PHE A 46 -18.88 -0.15 7.42
CA PHE A 46 -19.54 0.21 8.70
C PHE A 46 -20.54 1.35 8.53
N SER A 47 -20.19 2.37 7.77
CA SER A 47 -21.08 3.49 7.48
C SER A 47 -22.33 3.02 6.73
N ALA A 48 -22.17 2.16 5.71
CA ALA A 48 -23.28 1.59 4.96
C ALA A 48 -24.20 0.74 5.85
N LEU A 49 -23.64 -0.12 6.71
CA LEU A 49 -24.42 -0.90 7.68
C LEU A 49 -25.21 0.00 8.64
N SER A 50 -24.59 1.07 9.14
CA SER A 50 -25.20 2.00 10.07
C SER A 50 -26.36 2.78 9.43
N LYS A 51 -26.25 3.19 8.16
CA LYS A 51 -27.26 3.94 7.41
C LYS A 51 -28.46 3.06 7.01
N HIS A 52 -28.23 1.80 6.71
CA HIS A 52 -29.25 0.91 6.13
C HIS A 52 -29.81 -0.15 7.10
N SER A 53 -29.31 -0.21 8.33
CA SER A 53 -29.83 -1.10 9.36
C SER A 53 -31.09 -0.52 10.02
N LEU A 54 -32.16 -1.30 10.05
CA LEU A 54 -33.38 -0.96 10.82
C LEU A 54 -33.19 -1.13 12.34
N HIS A 55 -32.03 -1.58 12.79
CA HIS A 55 -31.71 -1.78 14.19
C HIS A 55 -31.15 -0.49 14.83
N PRO A 56 -31.33 -0.27 16.14
CA PRO A 56 -30.82 0.89 16.85
C PRO A 56 -29.29 0.83 17.08
N TRP A 57 -28.52 0.35 16.08
CA TRP A 57 -27.05 0.32 16.10
C TRP A 57 -26.44 1.70 16.29
N GLN A 58 -27.17 2.76 15.94
CA GLN A 58 -26.78 4.15 16.18
C GLN A 58 -26.50 4.45 17.67
N LEU A 59 -27.05 3.64 18.59
CA LEU A 59 -26.81 3.77 20.01
C LEU A 59 -25.47 3.16 20.46
N TYR A 60 -24.89 2.23 19.66
CA TYR A 60 -23.69 1.47 20.03
C TYR A 60 -22.76 1.27 18.82
N PRO A 61 -22.27 2.32 18.15
CA PRO A 61 -21.49 2.19 16.92
C PRO A 61 -20.19 1.38 17.12
N SER A 62 -19.56 1.46 18.31
CA SER A 62 -18.36 0.70 18.64
C SER A 62 -18.59 -0.83 18.61
N TYR A 63 -19.75 -1.29 19.07
CA TYR A 63 -20.10 -2.71 19.02
C TYR A 63 -20.38 -3.15 17.57
N LEU A 64 -21.03 -2.31 16.78
CA LEU A 64 -21.25 -2.58 15.35
C LEU A 64 -19.91 -2.78 14.63
N PHE A 65 -18.97 -1.84 14.84
CA PHE A 65 -17.65 -1.90 14.21
C PHE A 65 -16.87 -3.15 14.61
N ALA A 66 -16.74 -3.39 15.91
CA ALA A 66 -16.04 -4.57 16.43
C ALA A 66 -16.66 -5.90 15.95
N THR A 67 -18.00 -5.98 15.90
CA THR A 67 -18.69 -7.18 15.43
C THR A 67 -18.53 -7.38 13.93
N ALA A 68 -18.59 -6.31 13.14
CA ALA A 68 -18.45 -6.39 11.69
C ALA A 68 -16.99 -6.75 11.31
N GLU A 69 -16.00 -6.16 11.97
CA GLU A 69 -14.58 -6.51 11.80
C GLU A 69 -14.33 -7.99 12.14
N TRP A 70 -14.80 -8.43 13.32
CA TRP A 70 -14.72 -9.82 13.73
C TRP A 70 -15.38 -10.78 12.72
N HIS A 71 -16.53 -10.40 12.15
CA HIS A 71 -17.23 -11.21 11.14
C HIS A 71 -16.40 -11.33 9.85
N LEU A 72 -15.83 -10.23 9.37
CA LEU A 72 -14.99 -10.22 8.17
C LEU A 72 -13.72 -11.05 8.37
N GLU A 73 -13.06 -10.93 9.52
CA GLU A 73 -11.89 -11.74 9.86
C GLU A 73 -12.21 -13.23 9.86
N ARG A 74 -13.36 -13.64 10.45
CA ARG A 74 -13.79 -15.04 10.47
C ARG A 74 -14.21 -15.57 9.12
N SER A 75 -14.79 -14.74 8.26
CA SER A 75 -15.22 -15.17 6.92
C SER A 75 -14.03 -15.41 5.99
N ASN A 76 -12.85 -14.85 6.32
CA ASN A 76 -11.66 -14.85 5.48
C ASN A 76 -11.95 -14.37 4.05
N GLU A 77 -12.94 -13.47 3.91
CA GLU A 77 -13.35 -12.94 2.63
C GLU A 77 -12.39 -11.81 2.20
N PRO A 78 -11.87 -11.84 0.97
CA PRO A 78 -11.10 -10.74 0.43
C PRO A 78 -11.89 -9.42 0.46
N LEU A 79 -11.24 -8.33 0.87
CA LEU A 79 -11.90 -7.03 1.01
C LEU A 79 -12.42 -6.47 -0.31
N GLU A 80 -11.86 -6.88 -1.45
CA GLU A 80 -12.36 -6.52 -2.79
C GLU A 80 -13.80 -7.04 -3.02
N ILE A 81 -14.12 -8.22 -2.46
CA ILE A 81 -15.48 -8.75 -2.50
C ILE A 81 -16.40 -7.95 -1.57
N THR A 82 -15.92 -7.61 -0.38
CA THR A 82 -16.65 -6.73 0.54
C THR A 82 -16.91 -5.37 -0.12
N ALA A 83 -15.90 -4.77 -0.77
CA ALA A 83 -16.03 -3.53 -1.53
C ALA A 83 -17.09 -3.64 -2.64
N ARG A 84 -17.17 -4.77 -3.35
CA ARG A 84 -18.21 -5.03 -4.35
C ARG A 84 -19.63 -5.10 -3.74
N LYS A 85 -19.76 -5.72 -2.56
CA LYS A 85 -21.04 -5.77 -1.85
C LYS A 85 -21.53 -4.39 -1.44
N LEU A 86 -20.62 -3.46 -1.13
CA LEU A 86 -20.95 -2.08 -0.75
C LEU A 86 -21.77 -1.35 -1.80
N ARG A 87 -21.54 -1.60 -3.08
CA ARG A 87 -22.26 -0.94 -4.19
C ARG A 87 -23.78 -1.07 -4.08
N ARG A 88 -24.28 -2.12 -3.42
CA ARG A 88 -25.72 -2.32 -3.20
C ARG A 88 -26.36 -1.31 -2.26
N TYR A 89 -25.58 -0.65 -1.43
CA TYR A 89 -26.08 0.30 -0.43
C TYR A 89 -26.20 1.72 -0.99
N TYR A 90 -25.68 1.98 -2.19
CA TYR A 90 -25.68 3.28 -2.81
C TYR A 90 -26.68 3.32 -3.97
N LYS A 91 -27.34 4.47 -4.10
CA LYS A 91 -28.37 4.67 -5.10
C LYS A 91 -27.81 4.64 -6.53
N ASP A 92 -26.68 5.31 -6.72
CA ASP A 92 -25.97 5.46 -7.98
C ASP A 92 -24.47 5.68 -7.73
N ASP A 93 -23.72 5.89 -8.78
CA ASP A 93 -22.28 6.12 -8.70
C ASP A 93 -21.92 7.45 -8.03
N ASP A 94 -22.73 8.48 -8.18
CA ASP A 94 -22.52 9.78 -7.53
C ASP A 94 -22.64 9.67 -6.01
N ASP A 95 -23.66 8.95 -5.52
CA ASP A 95 -23.84 8.69 -4.09
C ASP A 95 -22.68 7.87 -3.52
N PHE A 96 -22.21 6.88 -4.26
CA PHE A 96 -21.02 6.11 -3.89
C PHE A 96 -19.76 7.00 -3.85
N MET A 97 -19.54 7.82 -4.87
CA MET A 97 -18.37 8.70 -4.98
C MET A 97 -18.35 9.76 -3.87
N LEU A 98 -19.50 10.33 -3.57
CA LEU A 98 -19.61 11.29 -2.47
C LEU A 98 -19.25 10.63 -1.14
N HIS A 99 -19.75 9.42 -0.87
CA HIS A 99 -19.46 8.72 0.36
C HIS A 99 -18.00 8.25 0.43
N LEU A 100 -17.41 7.83 -0.69
CA LEU A 100 -15.98 7.55 -0.80
C LEU A 100 -15.16 8.79 -0.44
N TRP A 101 -15.52 9.95 -0.96
CA TRP A 101 -14.89 11.24 -0.65
C TRP A 101 -15.00 11.57 0.85
N GLU A 102 -16.19 11.51 1.42
CA GLU A 102 -16.45 11.75 2.84
C GLU A 102 -15.57 10.84 3.73
N THR A 103 -15.53 9.55 3.40
CA THR A 103 -14.77 8.56 4.18
C THR A 103 -13.27 8.71 4.01
N LEU A 104 -12.80 8.98 2.79
CA LEU A 104 -11.38 9.15 2.47
C LEU A 104 -10.76 10.33 3.21
N TYR A 105 -11.47 11.47 3.22
CA TYR A 105 -10.95 12.72 3.78
C TYR A 105 -11.39 13.04 5.21
N ALA A 106 -12.23 12.22 5.85
CA ALA A 106 -12.75 12.48 7.19
C ALA A 106 -11.63 12.81 8.20
N GLY A 107 -10.64 11.92 8.37
CA GLY A 107 -9.55 12.13 9.32
C GLY A 107 -8.62 13.29 8.95
N PHE A 108 -8.47 13.57 7.67
CA PHE A 108 -7.71 14.72 7.19
C PHE A 108 -8.41 16.04 7.54
N LEU A 109 -9.71 16.15 7.27
CA LEU A 109 -10.51 17.34 7.53
C LEU A 109 -10.67 17.62 9.02
N ASP A 110 -10.79 16.59 9.85
CA ASP A 110 -10.83 16.72 11.33
C ASP A 110 -9.55 17.36 11.88
N GLY A 111 -8.39 17.06 11.29
CA GLY A 111 -7.10 17.67 11.65
C GLY A 111 -6.98 19.16 11.28
N PHE A 112 -7.80 19.64 10.37
CA PHE A 112 -7.84 21.03 9.91
C PHE A 112 -9.07 21.80 10.43
N SER A 113 -9.60 21.42 11.58
CA SER A 113 -10.76 22.10 12.18
C SER A 113 -10.46 23.58 12.39
N THR A 114 -10.84 24.42 11.44
CA THR A 114 -11.44 25.74 11.56
C THR A 114 -11.51 26.43 10.20
N GLY A 115 -12.65 26.53 9.63
CA GLY A 115 -13.23 27.66 8.90
C GLY A 115 -12.47 28.35 7.74
N ASN A 116 -11.27 27.95 7.36
CA ASN A 116 -10.53 28.58 6.28
C ASN A 116 -10.23 27.56 5.17
N THR A 117 -10.88 27.74 4.04
CA THR A 117 -11.00 26.81 2.93
C THR A 117 -9.75 26.63 2.07
N ALA A 118 -8.64 27.28 2.36
CA ALA A 118 -7.37 27.10 1.65
C ALA A 118 -6.38 26.38 2.54
N ILE A 119 -6.28 25.05 2.39
CA ILE A 119 -5.23 24.26 3.03
C ILE A 119 -3.91 24.62 2.36
N ALA A 120 -3.03 25.25 3.12
CA ALA A 120 -1.73 25.68 2.59
C ALA A 120 -0.84 24.44 2.31
N PRO A 121 -0.18 24.36 1.15
CA PRO A 121 0.74 23.26 0.81
C PRO A 121 1.78 22.99 1.89
N LEU A 122 2.28 24.03 2.54
CA LEU A 122 3.24 23.93 3.63
C LEU A 122 2.67 23.20 4.87
N ALA A 123 1.40 23.42 5.19
CA ALA A 123 0.75 22.76 6.33
C ALA A 123 0.60 21.25 6.11
N ILE A 124 0.30 20.83 4.88
CA ILE A 124 0.24 19.41 4.50
C ILE A 124 1.61 18.75 4.65
N CYS A 125 2.66 19.37 4.12
CA CYS A 125 4.02 18.84 4.18
C CYS A 125 4.59 18.82 5.62
N SER A 126 4.26 19.80 6.46
CA SER A 126 4.74 19.83 7.85
C SER A 126 4.05 18.78 8.73
N GLY A 127 2.79 18.46 8.46
CA GLY A 127 2.03 17.40 9.14
C GLY A 127 2.41 16.00 8.67
N ASN A 128 3.05 15.86 7.50
CA ASN A 128 3.44 14.58 6.91
C ASN A 128 4.86 14.67 6.32
N PRO A 129 5.90 14.33 7.10
CA PRO A 129 7.29 14.42 6.66
C PRO A 129 7.60 13.59 5.40
N THR A 130 6.98 12.41 5.25
CA THR A 130 7.15 11.56 4.07
C THR A 130 6.63 12.24 2.81
N LEU A 131 5.42 12.81 2.85
CA LEU A 131 4.85 13.57 1.74
C LEU A 131 5.68 14.82 1.44
N GLY A 132 6.18 15.49 2.48
CA GLY A 132 7.09 16.63 2.37
C GLY A 132 8.37 16.28 1.62
N ALA A 133 9.01 15.16 1.96
CA ALA A 133 10.22 14.67 1.30
C ALA A 133 9.96 14.29 -0.19
N ILE A 134 8.85 13.62 -0.48
CA ILE A 134 8.42 13.32 -1.86
C ILE A 134 8.21 14.60 -2.66
N THR A 135 7.52 15.59 -2.08
CA THR A 135 7.28 16.90 -2.69
C THR A 135 8.61 17.58 -3.04
N GLN A 136 9.60 17.51 -2.15
CA GLN A 136 10.93 18.05 -2.40
C GLN A 136 11.68 17.33 -3.53
N LEU A 137 11.55 16.01 -3.67
CA LEU A 137 12.08 15.26 -4.81
C LEU A 137 11.41 15.73 -6.13
N CYS A 138 10.10 15.87 -6.13
CA CYS A 138 9.35 16.32 -7.31
C CYS A 138 9.73 17.74 -7.75
N ARG A 139 9.93 18.66 -6.81
CA ARG A 139 10.34 20.06 -7.09
C ARG A 139 11.71 20.19 -7.75
N GLY A 140 12.62 19.25 -7.51
CA GLY A 140 13.92 19.21 -8.16
C GLY A 140 13.87 18.99 -9.68
N SER A 141 12.73 18.65 -10.24
CA SER A 141 12.54 18.29 -11.64
C SER A 141 12.50 19.48 -12.63
N VAL A 142 12.64 20.72 -12.17
CA VAL A 142 12.42 21.94 -12.98
C VAL A 142 13.56 22.26 -13.94
N SER A 143 14.78 21.74 -13.74
CA SER A 143 15.95 22.13 -14.53
C SER A 143 16.28 21.21 -15.71
N GLY A 144 15.42 20.26 -16.07
CA GLY A 144 15.51 19.49 -17.32
C GLY A 144 16.56 18.37 -17.36
N GLN A 145 17.40 18.22 -16.35
CA GLN A 145 18.44 17.19 -16.27
C GLN A 145 18.51 16.46 -14.92
N GLN A 146 17.73 16.87 -13.94
CA GLN A 146 17.71 16.24 -12.61
C GLN A 146 16.28 16.15 -12.12
N GLY A 147 15.94 15.04 -11.44
CA GLY A 147 14.68 14.95 -10.73
C GLY A 147 13.82 13.74 -11.12
N ILE A 148 12.53 13.88 -10.87
CA ILE A 148 11.53 12.84 -11.08
C ILE A 148 11.01 12.88 -12.51
N ARG A 149 11.04 11.74 -13.19
CA ARG A 149 10.52 11.55 -14.55
C ARG A 149 8.98 11.52 -14.56
N SER A 150 8.41 10.78 -13.62
CA SER A 150 6.96 10.63 -13.47
C SER A 150 6.61 10.14 -12.07
N VAL A 151 5.37 10.40 -11.67
CA VAL A 151 4.77 9.79 -10.48
C VAL A 151 3.62 8.90 -10.93
N ILE A 152 3.61 7.65 -10.48
CA ILE A 152 2.51 6.72 -10.61
C ILE A 152 1.92 6.53 -9.21
N THR A 153 0.66 6.89 -9.01
CA THR A 153 0.01 6.75 -7.72
C THR A 153 -1.17 5.78 -7.79
N TYR A 154 -1.24 4.90 -6.80
CA TYR A 154 -2.36 4.00 -6.54
C TYR A 154 -3.35 4.64 -5.56
N ASN A 155 -3.00 5.83 -5.03
CA ASN A 155 -3.85 6.58 -4.13
C ASN A 155 -4.94 7.31 -4.90
N TYR A 156 -6.09 7.43 -4.28
CA TYR A 156 -7.20 8.24 -4.81
C TYR A 156 -7.04 9.72 -4.49
N ASP A 157 -6.35 10.05 -3.39
CA ASP A 157 -6.26 11.42 -2.85
C ASP A 157 -5.42 12.37 -3.72
N SER A 158 -5.65 13.67 -3.51
CA SER A 158 -4.96 14.78 -4.20
C SER A 158 -3.92 15.49 -3.33
N LEU A 159 -3.41 14.86 -2.28
CA LEU A 159 -2.51 15.54 -1.34
C LEU A 159 -1.18 15.94 -1.98
N LEU A 160 -0.64 15.12 -2.89
CA LEU A 160 0.59 15.46 -3.61
C LEU A 160 0.40 16.66 -4.53
N GLU A 161 -0.70 16.74 -5.25
CA GLU A 161 -1.06 17.85 -6.13
C GLU A 161 -1.19 19.15 -5.34
N ILE A 162 -1.84 19.11 -4.18
CA ILE A 162 -1.95 20.27 -3.30
C ILE A 162 -0.58 20.68 -2.77
N ALA A 163 0.26 19.72 -2.37
CA ALA A 163 1.62 19.99 -1.92
C ALA A 163 2.53 20.56 -3.03
N LEU A 164 2.22 20.28 -4.29
CA LEU A 164 2.90 20.76 -5.49
C LEU A 164 2.21 21.97 -6.15
N ALA A 165 1.30 22.66 -5.48
CA ALA A 165 0.51 23.75 -6.11
C ALA A 165 1.36 24.87 -6.74
N ASP A 166 2.60 25.07 -6.28
CA ASP A 166 3.57 26.02 -6.82
C ASP A 166 4.51 25.43 -7.88
N HIS A 167 4.35 24.15 -8.23
CA HIS A 167 5.21 23.43 -9.18
C HIS A 167 4.39 22.96 -10.39
N PRO A 168 4.92 23.03 -11.63
CA PRO A 168 4.19 22.62 -12.81
C PRO A 168 4.02 21.08 -12.85
N PHE A 169 2.81 20.58 -12.64
CA PHE A 169 2.44 19.18 -12.78
C PHE A 169 1.21 19.00 -13.67
N GLN A 170 0.94 17.76 -14.05
CA GLN A 170 -0.29 17.34 -14.72
C GLN A 170 -0.84 16.09 -14.05
N ALA A 171 -1.97 16.18 -13.37
CA ALA A 171 -2.71 15.01 -12.90
C ALA A 171 -3.39 14.31 -14.09
N ILE A 172 -3.21 13.00 -14.19
CA ILE A 172 -3.65 12.17 -15.31
C ILE A 172 -4.44 10.99 -14.75
N CYS A 173 -5.76 11.02 -14.94
CA CYS A 173 -6.68 9.97 -14.49
C CYS A 173 -7.38 9.26 -15.67
N LYS A 174 -7.06 9.64 -16.92
CA LYS A 174 -7.55 9.03 -18.16
C LYS A 174 -6.52 9.23 -19.28
N SER A 175 -6.69 8.53 -20.39
CA SER A 175 -5.84 8.72 -21.58
C SER A 175 -5.93 10.17 -22.08
N MET A 176 -4.81 10.89 -22.04
CA MET A 176 -4.71 12.28 -22.50
C MET A 176 -3.28 12.63 -22.92
N PRO A 177 -3.09 13.64 -23.78
CA PRO A 177 -1.74 14.10 -24.16
C PRO A 177 -0.96 14.67 -22.97
N LEU A 178 0.34 14.39 -22.93
CA LEU A 178 1.24 14.96 -21.93
C LEU A 178 1.56 16.43 -22.24
N ALA A 179 1.44 17.27 -21.24
CA ALA A 179 1.82 18.67 -21.32
C ALA A 179 3.34 18.82 -21.15
N ARG A 180 3.97 19.52 -22.08
CA ARG A 180 5.44 19.77 -22.00
C ARG A 180 5.80 20.61 -20.77
N GLY A 181 6.89 20.22 -20.11
CA GLY A 181 7.41 20.95 -18.95
C GLY A 181 6.59 20.79 -17.67
N LYS A 182 5.67 19.83 -17.64
CA LYS A 182 4.93 19.47 -16.44
C LYS A 182 5.32 18.07 -15.97
N LEU A 183 5.40 17.90 -14.66
CA LEU A 183 5.59 16.58 -14.05
C LEU A 183 4.29 15.77 -14.21
N PRO A 184 4.29 14.63 -14.91
CA PRO A 184 3.11 13.78 -15.00
C PRO A 184 2.88 13.01 -13.70
N ILE A 185 1.67 13.09 -13.17
CA ILE A 185 1.19 12.32 -12.01
C ILE A 185 0.02 11.44 -12.49
N TYR A 186 0.26 10.14 -12.59
CA TYR A 186 -0.70 9.17 -13.10
C TYR A 186 -1.48 8.51 -11.96
N HIS A 187 -2.77 8.75 -11.88
CA HIS A 187 -3.70 8.10 -10.95
C HIS A 187 -4.26 6.82 -11.58
N VAL A 188 -3.51 5.72 -11.45
CA VAL A 188 -3.84 4.46 -12.16
C VAL A 188 -5.02 3.70 -11.56
N HIS A 189 -5.44 4.03 -10.34
CA HIS A 189 -6.64 3.50 -9.68
C HIS A 189 -7.80 4.52 -9.60
N GLY A 190 -7.67 5.68 -10.24
CA GLY A 190 -8.65 6.76 -10.19
C GLY A 190 -8.24 7.89 -9.26
N TYR A 191 -9.04 8.95 -9.26
CA TYR A 191 -8.73 10.23 -8.60
C TYR A 191 -9.93 10.79 -7.88
N VAL A 192 -9.77 11.14 -6.62
CA VAL A 192 -10.79 11.78 -5.77
C VAL A 192 -10.21 13.12 -5.29
N PRO A 193 -10.60 14.26 -5.91
CA PRO A 193 -10.08 15.56 -5.53
C PRO A 193 -10.56 15.97 -4.12
N LEU A 194 -9.73 16.70 -3.38
CA LEU A 194 -10.14 17.23 -2.06
C LEU A 194 -11.32 18.20 -2.18
N ASN A 195 -11.35 19.00 -3.24
CA ASN A 195 -12.47 19.88 -3.51
C ASN A 195 -13.66 19.07 -4.06
N VAL A 196 -14.68 18.86 -3.25
CA VAL A 196 -15.87 18.08 -3.62
C VAL A 196 -16.60 18.60 -4.86
N THR A 197 -16.48 19.90 -5.16
CA THR A 197 -17.11 20.50 -6.37
C THR A 197 -16.42 20.07 -7.67
N GLU A 198 -15.21 19.51 -7.59
CA GLU A 198 -14.45 18.97 -8.71
C GLU A 198 -14.65 17.46 -8.85
N LEU A 199 -15.43 16.85 -7.95
CA LEU A 199 -15.75 15.43 -8.00
C LEU A 199 -16.62 15.17 -9.22
N THR A 200 -16.09 14.38 -10.14
CA THR A 200 -16.80 13.98 -11.36
C THR A 200 -16.82 12.45 -11.42
N GLU A 201 -17.74 11.92 -12.22
CA GLU A 201 -17.71 10.48 -12.52
C GLU A 201 -16.35 10.09 -13.08
N GLN A 202 -15.70 9.16 -12.40
CA GLN A 202 -14.37 8.67 -12.76
C GLN A 202 -14.31 7.15 -12.66
N ASP A 203 -13.47 6.55 -13.51
CA ASP A 203 -13.14 5.13 -13.43
C ASP A 203 -12.26 4.88 -12.20
N ILE A 204 -12.87 4.50 -11.08
CA ILE A 204 -12.15 4.13 -9.87
C ILE A 204 -12.00 2.61 -9.79
N VAL A 205 -10.79 2.14 -9.55
CA VAL A 205 -10.51 0.72 -9.30
C VAL A 205 -10.62 0.46 -7.81
N PHE A 206 -11.81 0.08 -7.35
CA PHE A 206 -12.12 -0.11 -5.94
C PHE A 206 -12.71 -1.49 -5.62
N THR A 207 -13.53 -2.03 -6.52
CA THR A 207 -14.25 -3.29 -6.33
C THR A 207 -13.61 -4.43 -7.12
N GLU A 208 -13.90 -5.67 -6.73
CA GLU A 208 -13.37 -6.88 -7.37
C GLU A 208 -13.54 -6.90 -8.89
N ASP A 209 -14.73 -6.52 -9.38
CA ASP A 209 -15.01 -6.48 -10.82
C ASP A 209 -14.21 -5.41 -11.56
N GLN A 210 -13.95 -4.26 -10.94
CA GLN A 210 -13.09 -3.21 -11.48
C GLN A 210 -11.62 -3.66 -11.53
N TYR A 211 -11.13 -4.39 -10.51
CA TYR A 211 -9.82 -5.04 -10.55
C TYR A 211 -9.73 -6.08 -11.67
N HIS A 212 -10.78 -6.89 -11.85
CA HIS A 212 -10.84 -7.86 -12.95
C HIS A 212 -10.85 -7.17 -14.32
N GLN A 213 -11.55 -6.07 -14.47
CA GLN A 213 -11.57 -5.29 -15.72
C GLN A 213 -10.18 -4.71 -16.02
N SER A 214 -9.53 -4.10 -15.03
CA SER A 214 -8.16 -3.60 -15.15
C SER A 214 -7.16 -4.70 -15.53
N ALA A 215 -7.33 -5.91 -14.97
CA ALA A 215 -6.47 -7.04 -15.30
C ALA A 215 -6.70 -7.62 -16.70
N LYS A 216 -7.95 -7.60 -17.20
CA LYS A 216 -8.32 -8.10 -18.53
C LYS A 216 -7.84 -7.19 -19.66
N ASP A 217 -7.89 -5.88 -19.45
CA ASP A 217 -7.44 -4.91 -20.43
C ASP A 217 -5.94 -4.64 -20.29
N ALA A 218 -5.15 -5.55 -20.89
CA ALA A 218 -3.68 -5.42 -20.90
C ALA A 218 -3.19 -4.13 -21.60
N TYR A 219 -4.00 -3.56 -22.47
CA TYR A 219 -3.70 -2.37 -23.26
C TYR A 219 -4.33 -1.10 -22.72
N SER A 220 -4.94 -1.13 -21.54
CA SER A 220 -5.44 0.09 -20.90
C SER A 220 -4.29 1.09 -20.71
N TRP A 221 -4.64 2.37 -20.80
CA TRP A 221 -3.64 3.45 -20.63
C TRP A 221 -2.87 3.30 -19.30
N ALA A 222 -3.57 2.92 -18.23
CA ALA A 222 -3.00 2.75 -16.91
C ALA A 222 -1.98 1.59 -16.86
N ASN A 223 -2.28 0.45 -17.50
CA ASN A 223 -1.34 -0.68 -17.58
C ASN A 223 -0.12 -0.33 -18.46
N LEU A 224 -0.34 0.30 -19.61
CA LEU A 224 0.74 0.69 -20.52
C LEU A 224 1.71 1.69 -19.89
N VAL A 225 1.20 2.70 -19.19
CA VAL A 225 2.04 3.69 -18.48
C VAL A 225 2.88 3.02 -17.40
N GLN A 226 2.30 2.10 -16.63
CA GLN A 226 3.03 1.35 -15.61
C GLN A 226 4.13 0.47 -16.22
N ILE A 227 3.82 -0.32 -17.25
CA ILE A 227 4.81 -1.15 -17.95
C ILE A 227 5.94 -0.29 -18.52
N GLN A 228 5.61 0.82 -19.21
CA GLN A 228 6.60 1.72 -19.77
C GLN A 228 7.51 2.34 -18.70
N SER A 229 6.93 2.71 -17.56
CA SER A 229 7.68 3.31 -16.47
C SER A 229 8.56 2.28 -15.75
N LEU A 230 8.04 1.08 -15.46
CA LEU A 230 8.76 -0.02 -14.81
C LEU A 230 9.94 -0.54 -15.63
N SER A 231 9.80 -0.56 -16.97
CA SER A 231 10.85 -1.05 -17.89
C SER A 231 11.80 0.04 -18.38
N GLY A 232 11.36 1.30 -18.40
CA GLY A 232 12.10 2.40 -19.03
C GLY A 232 12.72 3.42 -18.08
N SER A 233 12.53 3.24 -16.75
CA SER A 233 13.12 4.10 -15.73
C SER A 233 13.48 3.31 -14.48
N THR A 234 14.25 3.90 -13.59
CA THR A 234 14.43 3.37 -12.24
C THR A 234 13.19 3.70 -11.41
N GLY A 235 12.54 2.69 -10.85
CA GLY A 235 11.35 2.85 -10.01
C GLY A 235 11.69 2.93 -8.53
N LEU A 236 11.03 3.82 -7.78
CA LEU A 236 11.03 3.82 -6.32
C LEU A 236 9.62 3.75 -5.78
N MET A 237 9.30 2.66 -5.11
CA MET A 237 8.01 2.36 -4.51
C MET A 237 7.98 2.81 -3.06
N ILE A 238 7.01 3.66 -2.68
CA ILE A 238 6.90 4.28 -1.35
C ILE A 238 5.47 4.12 -0.85
N GLY A 239 5.31 3.61 0.37
CA GLY A 239 3.98 3.46 0.99
C GLY A 239 3.11 2.37 0.34
N LEU A 240 3.70 1.47 -0.45
CA LEU A 240 3.06 0.31 -1.06
C LEU A 240 3.37 -0.94 -0.25
N SER A 241 2.36 -1.77 -0.01
CA SER A 241 2.52 -3.09 0.65
C SER A 241 3.11 -4.15 -0.28
N MET A 242 3.24 -3.86 -1.57
CA MET A 242 3.61 -4.81 -2.62
C MET A 242 2.66 -6.02 -2.76
N SER A 243 1.43 -5.89 -2.24
CA SER A 243 0.39 -6.93 -2.29
C SER A 243 -0.62 -6.73 -3.42
N ASP A 244 -0.66 -5.57 -4.07
CA ASP A 244 -1.59 -5.30 -5.19
C ASP A 244 -1.36 -6.30 -6.34
N ARG A 245 -2.42 -7.03 -6.67
CA ARG A 245 -2.34 -8.15 -7.65
C ARG A 245 -2.05 -7.66 -9.06
N ASN A 246 -2.60 -6.51 -9.45
CA ASN A 246 -2.37 -5.98 -10.80
C ASN A 246 -0.93 -5.46 -10.94
N MET A 247 -0.44 -4.72 -9.93
CA MET A 247 0.95 -4.27 -9.88
C MET A 247 1.92 -5.46 -9.96
N ARG A 248 1.71 -6.51 -9.16
CA ARG A 248 2.56 -7.71 -9.19
C ARG A 248 2.56 -8.40 -10.55
N ARG A 249 1.40 -8.49 -11.21
CA ARG A 249 1.27 -9.02 -12.57
C ARG A 249 2.08 -8.20 -13.59
N LEU A 250 2.06 -6.86 -13.45
CA LEU A 250 2.84 -5.98 -14.34
C LEU A 250 4.33 -6.09 -14.08
N LEU A 251 4.76 -6.19 -12.82
CA LEU A 251 6.15 -6.43 -12.44
C LEU A 251 6.66 -7.76 -13.01
N ASP A 252 5.87 -8.84 -12.87
CA ASP A 252 6.21 -10.14 -13.44
C ASP A 252 6.36 -10.07 -14.95
N ALA A 253 5.45 -9.40 -15.66
CA ALA A 253 5.54 -9.20 -17.09
C ALA A 253 6.79 -8.41 -17.50
N VAL A 254 7.16 -7.38 -16.74
CA VAL A 254 8.36 -6.56 -17.00
C VAL A 254 9.64 -7.32 -16.67
N SER A 255 9.67 -8.13 -15.61
CA SER A 255 10.85 -8.92 -15.24
C SER A 255 11.26 -9.96 -16.30
N GLN A 256 10.31 -10.36 -17.16
CA GLN A 256 10.55 -11.29 -18.28
C GLN A 256 10.98 -10.59 -19.58
N MET A 257 11.00 -9.24 -19.60
CA MET A 257 11.49 -8.51 -20.78
C MET A 257 13.03 -8.55 -20.84
N PRO A 258 13.63 -8.49 -22.04
CA PRO A 258 15.08 -8.47 -22.20
C PRO A 258 15.66 -7.07 -21.91
N VAL A 259 15.29 -6.49 -20.76
CA VAL A 259 15.75 -5.17 -20.29
C VAL A 259 16.18 -5.29 -18.83
N GLU A 260 17.27 -4.62 -18.45
CA GLU A 260 17.62 -4.51 -17.04
C GLU A 260 16.64 -3.57 -16.36
N THR A 261 15.93 -4.08 -15.37
CA THR A 261 15.02 -3.31 -14.52
C THR A 261 15.67 -3.05 -13.17
N ASN A 262 15.68 -1.78 -12.75
CA ASN A 262 16.21 -1.35 -11.46
C ASN A 262 15.09 -0.68 -10.66
N ASN A 263 14.19 -1.49 -10.11
CA ASN A 263 13.12 -1.00 -9.26
C ASN A 263 13.43 -1.29 -7.79
N TYR A 264 13.07 -0.37 -6.93
CA TYR A 264 13.31 -0.43 -5.49
C TYR A 264 12.02 -0.20 -4.72
N ALA A 265 11.88 -0.82 -3.55
CA ALA A 265 10.75 -0.59 -2.66
C ALA A 265 11.21 -0.29 -1.24
N LEU A 266 10.73 0.81 -0.67
CA LEU A 266 10.88 1.10 0.74
C LEU A 266 9.86 0.27 1.51
N LEU A 267 10.31 -0.74 2.26
CA LEU A 267 9.47 -1.67 2.98
C LEU A 267 9.83 -1.68 4.46
N LYS A 268 8.79 -1.74 5.29
CA LYS A 268 8.99 -1.90 6.73
C LYS A 268 9.51 -3.29 7.02
N GLU A 269 10.62 -3.36 7.76
CA GLU A 269 11.16 -4.62 8.24
C GLU A 269 10.11 -5.31 9.11
N PRO A 270 9.74 -6.56 8.81
CA PRO A 270 8.85 -7.32 9.67
C PRO A 270 9.45 -7.43 11.07
N VAL A 271 8.70 -7.00 12.07
CA VAL A 271 9.17 -7.04 13.46
C VAL A 271 8.82 -8.39 14.05
N TRP A 272 9.86 -9.15 14.38
CA TRP A 272 9.65 -10.33 15.19
C TRP A 272 9.14 -9.94 16.58
N LYS A 273 8.03 -10.57 16.99
CA LYS A 273 7.46 -10.40 18.32
C LYS A 273 7.45 -11.77 19.00
N LYS A 274 8.02 -11.82 20.20
CA LYS A 274 7.92 -13.02 21.02
C LYS A 274 6.45 -13.28 21.34
N PRO A 275 5.91 -14.47 21.01
CA PRO A 275 4.53 -14.80 21.32
C PRO A 275 4.28 -14.80 22.83
N ASP A 276 3.08 -14.43 23.23
CA ASP A 276 2.67 -14.51 24.62
C ASP A 276 2.34 -15.96 25.03
N PRO A 277 2.20 -16.27 26.32
CA PRO A 277 1.91 -17.63 26.78
C PRO A 277 0.61 -18.21 26.23
N ALA A 278 -0.41 -17.40 25.96
CA ALA A 278 -1.68 -17.88 25.40
C ALA A 278 -1.55 -18.22 23.92
N GLU A 279 -0.76 -17.44 23.19
CA GLU A 279 -0.42 -17.72 21.78
C GLU A 279 0.40 -19.02 21.67
N LEU A 280 1.40 -19.20 22.53
CA LEU A 280 2.19 -20.44 22.60
C LEU A 280 1.30 -21.66 22.89
N GLN A 281 0.39 -21.54 23.84
CA GLN A 281 -0.57 -22.60 24.15
C GLN A 281 -1.45 -22.96 22.93
N ARG A 282 -1.98 -21.97 22.22
CA ARG A 282 -2.77 -22.18 20.99
C ARG A 282 -1.95 -22.88 19.90
N ILE A 283 -0.68 -22.51 19.73
CA ILE A 283 0.23 -23.16 18.77
C ILE A 283 0.42 -24.62 19.14
N ASN A 284 0.67 -24.90 20.42
CA ASN A 284 0.84 -26.27 20.92
C ASN A 284 -0.42 -27.12 20.69
N GLU A 285 -1.61 -26.62 21.07
CA GLU A 285 -2.89 -27.31 20.85
C GLU A 285 -3.12 -27.60 19.36
N LYS A 286 -2.79 -26.64 18.51
CA LYS A 286 -2.90 -26.79 17.06
C LYS A 286 -1.89 -27.83 16.53
N ALA A 287 -0.66 -27.81 17.03
CA ALA A 287 0.37 -28.79 16.67
C ALA A 287 -0.07 -30.22 17.01
N LEU A 288 -0.62 -30.42 18.22
CA LEU A 288 -1.21 -31.70 18.62
C LEU A 288 -2.35 -32.15 17.68
N SER A 289 -3.19 -31.21 17.21
CA SER A 289 -4.27 -31.52 16.25
C SER A 289 -3.74 -31.98 14.89
N TYR A 290 -2.63 -31.42 14.42
CA TYR A 290 -1.99 -31.88 13.18
C TYR A 290 -1.38 -33.26 13.34
N PHE A 291 -0.77 -33.56 14.47
CA PHE A 291 -0.24 -34.89 14.79
C PHE A 291 -1.29 -36.01 14.63
N TYR A 292 -2.53 -35.74 15.05
CA TYR A 292 -3.62 -36.70 14.93
C TYR A 292 -4.29 -36.75 13.56
N ARG A 293 -4.19 -35.68 12.75
CA ARG A 293 -4.92 -35.57 11.47
C ARG A 293 -4.12 -35.90 10.23
N TYR A 294 -2.82 -35.70 10.27
CA TYR A 294 -1.97 -35.81 9.07
C TYR A 294 -0.88 -36.85 9.32
N GLU A 295 -1.08 -38.04 8.81
CA GLU A 295 0.00 -38.99 8.56
C GLU A 295 0.87 -38.45 7.41
N VAL A 296 1.71 -37.46 7.70
CA VAL A 296 2.73 -37.03 6.75
C VAL A 296 3.83 -38.08 6.81
N SER A 297 3.76 -39.03 5.86
CA SER A 297 4.76 -40.07 5.72
C SER A 297 6.15 -39.46 5.60
N GLY A 298 7.04 -39.77 6.50
CA GLY A 298 8.44 -39.32 6.55
C GLY A 298 8.77 -38.29 7.64
N LEU A 299 7.83 -37.59 8.22
CA LEU A 299 8.06 -36.65 9.35
C LEU A 299 7.72 -37.28 10.70
N LYS A 300 7.03 -38.40 10.73
CA LYS A 300 6.50 -39.05 11.94
C LYS A 300 7.59 -39.44 12.96
N THR A 301 8.71 -39.93 12.51
CA THR A 301 9.79 -40.40 13.37
C THR A 301 10.57 -39.29 14.10
N ASP A 302 10.73 -38.14 13.47
CA ASP A 302 11.43 -37.00 14.08
C ASP A 302 10.56 -36.25 15.09
N TRP A 303 9.25 -36.22 14.87
CA TRP A 303 8.29 -35.56 15.75
C TRP A 303 8.02 -36.34 17.02
N GLU A 304 7.84 -37.68 16.92
CA GLU A 304 7.64 -38.55 18.09
C GLU A 304 8.81 -38.53 19.06
N THR A 305 10.06 -38.37 18.56
CA THR A 305 11.27 -38.33 19.39
C THR A 305 11.45 -36.97 20.09
N ARG A 306 10.98 -35.88 19.50
CA ARG A 306 11.18 -34.53 20.03
C ARG A 306 10.07 -34.03 20.97
N PHE A 307 8.84 -34.52 20.82
CA PHE A 307 7.70 -34.08 21.63
C PHE A 307 7.33 -35.05 22.78
N ASN A 308 8.06 -36.15 22.96
CA ASN A 308 7.74 -37.14 23.98
C ASN A 308 8.41 -36.86 25.34
N THR A 309 9.03 -35.69 25.51
CA THR A 309 9.55 -35.24 26.79
C THR A 309 8.60 -34.24 27.42
N ALA A 310 7.95 -34.63 28.52
CA ALA A 310 7.19 -33.75 29.40
C ALA A 310 8.13 -32.76 30.12
N ASP A 311 8.96 -32.06 29.39
CA ASP A 311 9.94 -31.12 29.91
C ASP A 311 9.46 -29.69 29.66
N ASP A 312 9.68 -28.80 30.63
CA ASP A 312 9.29 -27.38 30.59
C ASP A 312 9.92 -26.56 29.41
N GLY A 313 10.81 -27.20 28.65
CA GLY A 313 11.51 -26.58 27.52
C GLY A 313 10.74 -26.43 26.20
N TRP A 314 9.49 -26.93 26.08
CA TRP A 314 8.75 -26.86 24.81
C TRP A 314 8.44 -25.43 24.38
N HIS A 315 8.29 -24.51 25.32
CA HIS A 315 8.07 -23.09 25.02
C HIS A 315 9.25 -22.48 24.26
N GLU A 316 10.48 -22.74 24.72
CA GLU A 316 11.70 -22.24 24.08
C GLU A 316 11.90 -22.84 22.69
N GLN A 317 11.56 -24.12 22.52
CA GLN A 317 11.61 -24.78 21.23
C GLN A 317 10.61 -24.17 20.23
N ILE A 318 9.36 -23.93 20.65
CA ILE A 318 8.36 -23.26 19.80
C ILE A 318 8.82 -21.85 19.45
N ILE A 319 9.32 -21.08 20.39
CA ILE A 319 9.85 -19.74 20.14
C ILE A 319 10.97 -19.78 19.10
N SER A 320 11.94 -20.69 19.25
CA SER A 320 13.03 -20.86 18.28
C SER A 320 12.51 -21.23 16.87
N ILE A 321 11.50 -22.09 16.79
CA ILE A 321 10.86 -22.44 15.50
C ILE A 321 10.17 -21.22 14.88
N ILE A 322 9.47 -20.41 15.69
CA ILE A 322 8.80 -19.21 15.20
C ILE A 322 9.82 -18.17 14.70
N GLU A 323 10.93 -17.99 15.42
CA GLU A 323 12.04 -17.14 14.98
C GLU A 323 12.59 -17.59 13.63
N GLU A 324 12.83 -18.88 13.47
CA GLU A 324 13.35 -19.44 12.22
C GLU A 324 12.33 -19.30 11.08
N VAL A 325 11.04 -19.57 11.32
CA VAL A 325 9.97 -19.39 10.33
C VAL A 325 9.89 -17.93 9.91
N HIS A 326 9.96 -17.00 10.88
CA HIS A 326 9.95 -15.57 10.60
C HIS A 326 11.16 -15.15 9.72
N ARG A 327 12.36 -15.61 10.08
CA ARG A 327 13.58 -15.34 9.31
C ARG A 327 13.48 -15.86 7.88
N VAL A 328 13.01 -17.10 7.72
CA VAL A 328 12.80 -17.72 6.40
C VAL A 328 11.74 -16.97 5.59
N ASP A 329 10.66 -16.50 6.22
CA ASP A 329 9.61 -15.73 5.53
C ASP A 329 10.15 -14.39 4.99
N VAL A 330 10.94 -13.66 5.77
CA VAL A 330 11.61 -12.42 5.33
C VAL A 330 12.55 -12.66 4.16
N ASP A 331 13.36 -13.73 4.23
CA ASP A 331 14.28 -14.11 3.15
C ASP A 331 13.49 -14.48 1.88
N GLN A 332 12.38 -15.19 2.01
CA GLN A 332 11.52 -15.57 0.88
C GLN A 332 10.79 -14.35 0.29
N GLN A 333 10.32 -13.41 1.11
CA GLN A 333 9.72 -12.17 0.62
C GLN A 333 10.74 -11.36 -0.19
N THR A 334 11.97 -11.23 0.30
CA THR A 334 13.06 -10.59 -0.42
C THR A 334 13.32 -11.28 -1.76
N PHE A 335 13.46 -12.59 -1.76
CA PHE A 335 13.69 -13.39 -2.96
C PHE A 335 12.58 -13.22 -4.02
N ILE A 336 11.31 -13.28 -3.60
CA ILE A 336 10.17 -13.10 -4.51
C ILE A 336 10.14 -11.69 -5.12
N LEU A 337 10.46 -10.65 -4.34
CA LEU A 337 10.54 -9.29 -4.85
C LEU A 337 11.68 -9.13 -5.87
N GLU A 338 12.85 -9.69 -5.59
CA GLU A 338 13.99 -9.69 -6.51
C GLU A 338 13.66 -10.42 -7.83
N GLN A 339 12.90 -11.51 -7.78
CA GLN A 339 12.40 -12.19 -8.99
C GLN A 339 11.44 -11.31 -9.81
N LEU A 340 10.70 -10.43 -9.15
CA LEU A 340 9.84 -9.42 -9.80
C LEU A 340 10.62 -8.18 -10.28
N GLY A 341 11.95 -8.18 -10.18
CA GLY A 341 12.79 -7.05 -10.55
C GLY A 341 12.72 -5.88 -9.56
N VAL A 342 12.33 -6.13 -8.30
CA VAL A 342 12.23 -5.13 -7.25
C VAL A 342 13.20 -5.45 -6.11
N HIS A 343 14.11 -4.52 -5.79
CA HIS A 343 15.05 -4.64 -4.70
C HIS A 343 14.48 -3.98 -3.43
N PRO A 344 14.19 -4.72 -2.35
CA PRO A 344 13.69 -4.13 -1.12
C PRO A 344 14.77 -3.32 -0.40
N ILE A 345 14.39 -2.14 0.09
CA ILE A 345 15.16 -1.30 0.99
C ILE A 345 14.39 -1.29 2.32
N TRP A 346 14.86 -2.09 3.25
CA TRP A 346 14.20 -2.25 4.54
C TRP A 346 14.43 -1.04 5.44
N PHE A 347 13.39 -0.65 6.18
CA PHE A 347 13.45 0.36 7.24
C PHE A 347 12.74 -0.15 8.51
N LYS A 348 13.20 0.31 9.68
CA LYS A 348 12.62 -0.10 10.98
C LYS A 348 11.50 0.83 11.40
N ASP A 349 11.72 2.13 11.26
CA ASP A 349 10.77 3.16 11.66
C ASP A 349 10.40 4.06 10.48
N TYR A 350 9.13 4.49 10.46
CA TYR A 350 8.62 5.36 9.39
C TYR A 350 9.35 6.70 9.27
N ASP A 351 9.95 7.17 10.37
CA ASP A 351 10.75 8.40 10.40
C ASP A 351 12.04 8.30 9.58
N GLU A 352 12.51 7.09 9.26
CA GLU A 352 13.65 6.88 8.36
C GLU A 352 13.32 7.20 6.88
N ILE A 353 12.05 7.14 6.49
CA ILE A 353 11.65 7.35 5.08
C ILE A 353 12.03 8.76 4.59
N PRO A 354 11.66 9.86 5.29
CA PRO A 354 12.06 11.20 4.88
C PRO A 354 13.57 11.38 4.74
N GLU A 355 14.36 10.80 5.64
CA GLU A 355 15.82 10.87 5.60
C GLU A 355 16.40 10.13 4.40
N LYS A 356 15.90 8.90 4.13
CA LYS A 356 16.30 8.13 2.95
C LYS A 356 15.96 8.88 1.66
N LEU A 357 14.77 9.47 1.56
CA LEU A 357 14.36 10.27 0.40
C LEU A 357 15.21 11.54 0.24
N ALA A 358 15.54 12.23 1.32
CA ALA A 358 16.42 13.39 1.29
C ALA A 358 17.83 13.03 0.78
N SER A 359 18.34 11.85 1.14
CA SER A 359 19.66 11.36 0.70
C SER A 359 19.75 11.06 -0.81
N ILE A 360 18.62 10.89 -1.50
CA ILE A 360 18.57 10.72 -2.97
C ILE A 360 18.92 12.05 -3.68
N ARG A 361 18.58 13.19 -3.07
CA ARG A 361 18.88 14.53 -3.64
C ARG A 361 20.33 14.97 -3.43
N ALA A 362 20.99 14.43 -2.40
CA ALA A 362 22.37 14.77 -2.05
C ALA A 362 23.35 14.19 -3.08
#